data_c831dd4420184f3f4336d42d2752d511
#
_entry.id   c831dd4420184f3f4336d42d2752d511
#
_cell.length_a   1.000
_cell.length_b   1.000
_cell.length_c   1.000
_cell.angle_alpha   90.00
_cell.angle_beta   90.00
_cell.angle_gamma   90.00
#
_symmetry.space_group_name_H-M   'P 1'
#
loop_
_entity.id
_entity.type
_entity.pdbx_description
1 polymer ?
#
loop_
_entity_poly.entity_id
_entity_poly.type
_entity_poly.pdbx_seq_one_letter_code
_entity_poly.pdbx_strand_id
1 'polypeptide(L)'
;MFYHLLYPLHKTISVFNVFQYITFRTIYASLTALLICFFLGPWVIKKLSDKQIGQYIREDGPKAHSKKAGTPTMGGVLIIFSVVISTLLWTDLSNFYIWIILLITIGYGVIGFIDDYLMQVKKRSKGLSGRNKLLMQVILAIGAGVLLFSYSGFSTSITIPFFKKISPDIGWGYIFFTTIVIVGTSNAVNLTDGLDGLAIGPVIIVAATYMVFAYVAGHIRIANYLQINYVSGCGEITIFCGALAGAGLGFLWFNTYPAQIFMGDVGSLPIGGAIGAVAVITKQEILLVLVGGLFVIEALSVIFQVGFFKMTNGRRIFKMAPLHHHFELKGWAEPKVIVRFWIISIMLALLSMSTLKLR
;
A
#
# COMPACT_ATOMS: atom_id res chain seq x y z
N MET A 1 -17.27 3.67 -13.13
CA MET A 1 -18.17 3.21 -14.18
C MET A 1 -19.62 3.23 -13.73
N PHE A 2 -20.02 2.52 -12.67
CA PHE A 2 -21.41 2.51 -12.17
C PHE A 2 -21.92 3.90 -11.79
N TYR A 3 -21.07 4.77 -11.22
CA TYR A 3 -21.43 6.16 -10.95
C TYR A 3 -21.95 6.86 -12.22
N HIS A 4 -21.24 6.77 -13.33
CA HIS A 4 -21.63 7.43 -14.59
C HIS A 4 -22.83 6.77 -15.30
N LEU A 5 -23.03 5.47 -15.12
CA LEU A 5 -24.09 4.73 -15.80
C LEU A 5 -25.40 4.74 -15.02
N LEU A 6 -25.32 4.52 -13.70
CA LEU A 6 -26.50 4.29 -12.87
C LEU A 6 -27.01 5.55 -12.19
N TYR A 7 -26.09 6.42 -11.72
CA TYR A 7 -26.53 7.66 -11.07
C TYR A 7 -27.43 8.54 -11.94
N PRO A 8 -27.17 8.77 -13.24
CA PRO A 8 -28.08 9.58 -14.06
C PRO A 8 -29.50 9.05 -14.17
N LEU A 9 -29.68 7.72 -13.99
CA LEU A 9 -31.00 7.08 -14.01
C LEU A 9 -31.84 7.38 -12.78
N HIS A 10 -31.29 8.04 -11.74
CA HIS A 10 -32.07 8.43 -10.54
C HIS A 10 -33.29 9.34 -10.87
N LYS A 11 -33.22 10.04 -12.01
CA LYS A 11 -34.34 10.88 -12.49
C LYS A 11 -35.60 10.06 -12.86
N THR A 12 -35.39 8.80 -13.25
CA THR A 12 -36.49 7.87 -13.62
C THR A 12 -36.77 6.84 -12.52
N ILE A 13 -35.72 6.38 -11.85
CA ILE A 13 -35.78 5.37 -10.79
C ILE A 13 -35.01 5.87 -9.58
N SER A 14 -35.72 6.34 -8.54
CA SER A 14 -35.16 7.00 -7.36
C SER A 14 -34.13 6.17 -6.60
N VAL A 15 -34.20 4.84 -6.67
CA VAL A 15 -33.25 3.92 -6.01
C VAL A 15 -31.80 4.16 -6.49
N PHE A 16 -31.61 4.57 -7.75
CA PHE A 16 -30.26 4.85 -8.27
C PHE A 16 -29.60 6.10 -7.69
N ASN A 17 -30.34 6.90 -6.92
CA ASN A 17 -29.75 8.03 -6.18
C ASN A 17 -28.67 7.60 -5.19
N VAL A 18 -28.68 6.36 -4.73
CA VAL A 18 -27.69 5.82 -3.79
C VAL A 18 -26.25 5.86 -4.35
N PHE A 19 -26.08 5.82 -5.68
CA PHE A 19 -24.76 5.84 -6.32
C PHE A 19 -24.01 7.19 -6.20
N GLN A 20 -24.68 8.28 -5.81
CA GLN A 20 -23.98 9.54 -5.52
C GLN A 20 -23.17 9.49 -4.21
N TYR A 21 -23.57 8.64 -3.25
CA TYR A 21 -22.93 8.60 -1.94
C TYR A 21 -21.59 7.84 -1.95
N ILE A 22 -20.53 8.54 -1.58
CA ILE A 22 -19.18 7.96 -1.49
C ILE A 22 -19.16 6.75 -0.54
N THR A 23 -19.85 6.85 0.61
CA THR A 23 -19.91 5.76 1.60
C THR A 23 -20.51 4.48 1.03
N PHE A 24 -21.61 4.59 0.29
CA PHE A 24 -22.21 3.46 -0.40
C PHE A 24 -21.21 2.82 -1.39
N ARG A 25 -20.65 3.65 -2.27
CA ARG A 25 -19.68 3.18 -3.28
C ARG A 25 -18.44 2.55 -2.66
N THR A 26 -17.98 3.08 -1.52
CA THR A 26 -16.83 2.53 -0.77
C THR A 26 -17.12 1.13 -0.24
N ILE A 27 -18.29 0.92 0.38
CA ILE A 27 -18.67 -0.39 0.90
C ILE A 27 -18.72 -1.42 -0.23
N TYR A 28 -19.39 -1.07 -1.34
CA TYR A 28 -19.50 -1.98 -2.47
C TYR A 28 -18.18 -2.19 -3.23
N ALA A 29 -17.30 -1.20 -3.29
CA ALA A 29 -15.95 -1.35 -3.82
C ALA A 29 -15.13 -2.33 -2.97
N SER A 30 -15.22 -2.22 -1.64
CA SER A 30 -14.55 -3.14 -0.71
C SER A 30 -15.07 -4.57 -0.87
N LEU A 31 -16.40 -4.75 -0.91
CA LEU A 31 -17.02 -6.05 -1.12
C LEU A 31 -16.66 -6.64 -2.49
N THR A 32 -16.71 -5.82 -3.55
CA THR A 32 -16.34 -6.27 -4.90
C THR A 32 -14.88 -6.75 -4.94
N ALA A 33 -13.95 -6.00 -4.37
CA ALA A 33 -12.55 -6.36 -4.35
C ALA A 33 -12.30 -7.64 -3.54
N LEU A 34 -12.94 -7.76 -2.36
CA LEU A 34 -12.88 -8.95 -1.52
C LEU A 34 -13.41 -10.18 -2.27
N LEU A 35 -14.59 -10.08 -2.87
CA LEU A 35 -15.21 -11.20 -3.60
C LEU A 35 -14.39 -11.62 -4.83
N ILE A 36 -13.82 -10.66 -5.58
CA ILE A 36 -12.91 -10.98 -6.69
C ILE A 36 -11.72 -11.79 -6.17
N CYS A 37 -11.06 -11.35 -5.09
CA CYS A 37 -9.96 -12.11 -4.49
C CYS A 37 -10.42 -13.49 -4.02
N PHE A 38 -11.56 -13.59 -3.37
CA PHE A 38 -12.06 -14.83 -2.80
C PHE A 38 -12.40 -15.87 -3.88
N PHE A 39 -13.09 -15.47 -4.94
CA PHE A 39 -13.49 -16.40 -6.00
C PHE A 39 -12.37 -16.71 -7.00
N LEU A 40 -11.52 -15.74 -7.33
CA LEU A 40 -10.40 -15.97 -8.25
C LEU A 40 -9.17 -16.56 -7.55
N GLY A 41 -9.05 -16.42 -6.22
CA GLY A 41 -7.91 -16.90 -5.44
C GLY A 41 -7.55 -18.36 -5.72
N PRO A 42 -8.47 -19.34 -5.57
CA PRO A 42 -8.16 -20.75 -5.80
C PRO A 42 -7.67 -21.03 -7.23
N TRP A 43 -8.25 -20.35 -8.23
CA TRP A 43 -7.83 -20.49 -9.62
C TRP A 43 -6.41 -19.92 -9.85
N VAL A 44 -6.10 -18.75 -9.28
CA VAL A 44 -4.76 -18.13 -9.37
C VAL A 44 -3.73 -19.01 -8.68
N ILE A 45 -4.01 -19.49 -7.46
CA ILE A 45 -3.12 -20.38 -6.72
C ILE A 45 -2.81 -21.63 -7.54
N LYS A 46 -3.84 -22.30 -8.05
CA LYS A 46 -3.67 -23.48 -8.88
C LYS A 46 -2.80 -23.19 -10.12
N LYS A 47 -3.10 -22.10 -10.85
CA LYS A 47 -2.37 -21.73 -12.07
C LYS A 47 -0.90 -21.40 -11.82
N LEU A 48 -0.58 -20.76 -10.70
CA LEU A 48 0.79 -20.44 -10.31
C LEU A 48 1.54 -21.72 -9.86
N SER A 49 0.88 -22.59 -9.10
CA SER A 49 1.41 -23.88 -8.67
C SER A 49 1.71 -24.80 -9.87
N ASP A 50 0.78 -24.92 -10.82
CA ASP A 50 0.95 -25.74 -12.03
C ASP A 50 2.16 -25.27 -12.89
N LYS A 51 2.45 -23.98 -12.87
CA LYS A 51 3.62 -23.39 -13.55
C LYS A 51 4.92 -23.49 -12.75
N GLN A 52 4.90 -24.12 -11.58
CA GLN A 52 6.04 -24.22 -10.65
C GLN A 52 6.67 -22.85 -10.32
N ILE A 53 5.84 -21.80 -10.26
CA ILE A 53 6.24 -20.46 -9.84
C ILE A 53 6.23 -20.43 -8.31
N GLY A 54 7.19 -21.11 -7.70
CA GLY A 54 7.34 -21.21 -6.25
C GLY A 54 8.51 -20.38 -5.74
N GLN A 55 8.45 -19.93 -4.50
CA GLN A 55 9.49 -19.13 -3.90
C GLN A 55 10.81 -19.89 -3.82
N TYR A 56 11.90 -19.29 -4.34
CA TYR A 56 13.26 -19.76 -4.11
C TYR A 56 13.73 -19.30 -2.73
N ILE A 57 13.98 -20.27 -1.84
CA ILE A 57 14.45 -19.96 -0.49
C ILE A 57 15.93 -19.62 -0.54
N ARG A 58 16.30 -18.46 -0.01
CA ARG A 58 17.71 -18.06 0.14
C ARG A 58 18.38 -18.93 1.20
N GLU A 59 19.58 -19.41 0.92
CA GLU A 59 20.36 -20.27 1.84
C GLU A 59 20.70 -19.56 3.16
N ASP A 60 20.78 -18.22 3.15
CA ASP A 60 21.08 -17.37 4.31
C ASP A 60 19.88 -17.10 5.23
N GLY A 61 18.67 -17.60 4.92
CA GLY A 61 17.44 -17.37 5.67
C GLY A 61 17.29 -18.27 6.91
N PRO A 62 16.31 -17.99 7.82
CA PRO A 62 15.99 -18.86 8.93
C PRO A 62 15.62 -20.27 8.44
N LYS A 63 16.17 -21.32 9.09
CA LYS A 63 15.91 -22.73 8.71
C LYS A 63 14.42 -23.13 8.69
N ALA A 64 13.58 -22.45 9.47
CA ALA A 64 12.13 -22.66 9.48
C ALA A 64 11.46 -22.40 8.11
N HIS A 65 12.04 -21.52 7.29
CA HIS A 65 11.51 -21.18 5.96
C HIS A 65 11.68 -22.31 4.92
N SER A 66 12.55 -23.30 5.16
CA SER A 66 12.69 -24.46 4.27
C SER A 66 11.37 -25.23 4.05
N LYS A 67 10.46 -25.22 5.04
CA LYS A 67 9.14 -25.85 4.94
C LYS A 67 8.18 -25.12 3.98
N LYS A 68 8.49 -23.88 3.60
CA LYS A 68 7.69 -23.04 2.69
C LYS A 68 8.11 -23.19 1.22
N ALA A 69 9.12 -24.07 0.95
CA ALA A 69 9.54 -24.36 -0.42
C ALA A 69 8.37 -24.91 -1.23
N GLY A 70 8.14 -24.32 -2.42
CA GLY A 70 7.05 -24.75 -3.30
C GLY A 70 5.74 -23.99 -3.13
N THR A 71 5.57 -23.14 -2.09
CA THR A 71 4.41 -22.25 -1.99
C THR A 71 4.47 -21.25 -3.17
N PRO A 72 3.39 -21.12 -3.99
CA PRO A 72 3.37 -20.21 -5.12
C PRO A 72 3.55 -18.76 -4.68
N THR A 73 4.28 -17.99 -5.48
CA THR A 73 4.49 -16.55 -5.31
C THR A 73 3.83 -15.76 -6.45
N MET A 74 3.96 -14.43 -6.46
CA MET A 74 3.29 -13.51 -7.40
C MET A 74 1.76 -13.37 -7.16
N GLY A 75 1.28 -13.72 -5.98
CA GLY A 75 -0.14 -13.55 -5.61
C GLY A 75 -0.62 -12.11 -5.62
N GLY A 76 0.29 -11.15 -5.58
CA GLY A 76 -0.02 -9.72 -5.71
C GLY A 76 -0.76 -9.34 -6.99
N VAL A 77 -0.64 -10.13 -8.07
CA VAL A 77 -1.44 -9.93 -9.28
C VAL A 77 -2.94 -9.95 -8.97
N LEU A 78 -3.37 -10.86 -8.09
CA LEU A 78 -4.77 -10.97 -7.66
C LEU A 78 -5.22 -9.70 -6.92
N ILE A 79 -4.38 -9.17 -6.02
CA ILE A 79 -4.67 -7.95 -5.27
C ILE A 79 -4.84 -6.77 -6.23
N ILE A 80 -3.84 -6.55 -7.10
CA ILE A 80 -3.86 -5.41 -8.05
C ILE A 80 -5.06 -5.49 -8.97
N PHE A 81 -5.32 -6.66 -9.55
CA PHE A 81 -6.47 -6.88 -10.41
C PHE A 81 -7.78 -6.53 -9.69
N SER A 82 -7.97 -7.00 -8.46
CA SER A 82 -9.16 -6.75 -7.65
C SER A 82 -9.31 -5.27 -7.31
N VAL A 83 -8.22 -4.60 -6.91
CA VAL A 83 -8.22 -3.16 -6.60
C VAL A 83 -8.56 -2.33 -7.84
N VAL A 84 -7.88 -2.59 -8.96
CA VAL A 84 -8.06 -1.83 -10.21
C VAL A 84 -9.49 -1.97 -10.71
N ILE A 85 -10.00 -3.21 -10.83
CA ILE A 85 -11.37 -3.45 -11.30
C ILE A 85 -12.41 -2.80 -10.39
N SER A 86 -12.29 -2.98 -9.07
CA SER A 86 -13.23 -2.38 -8.12
C SER A 86 -13.19 -0.86 -8.16
N THR A 87 -11.99 -0.27 -8.26
CA THR A 87 -11.83 1.18 -8.39
C THR A 87 -12.51 1.68 -9.66
N LEU A 88 -12.23 1.08 -10.82
CA LEU A 88 -12.84 1.47 -12.10
C LEU A 88 -14.37 1.34 -12.10
N LEU A 89 -14.92 0.34 -11.43
CA LEU A 89 -16.37 0.13 -11.33
C LEU A 89 -17.05 1.20 -10.46
N TRP A 90 -16.48 1.55 -9.32
CA TRP A 90 -17.20 2.30 -8.28
C TRP A 90 -16.81 3.77 -8.15
N THR A 91 -15.63 4.20 -8.64
CA THR A 91 -15.23 5.61 -8.56
C THR A 91 -15.85 6.46 -9.66
N ASP A 92 -15.80 7.76 -9.43
CA ASP A 92 -16.00 8.77 -10.46
C ASP A 92 -14.74 8.85 -11.32
N LEU A 93 -14.81 8.36 -12.55
CA LEU A 93 -13.68 8.30 -13.49
C LEU A 93 -13.30 9.66 -14.07
N SER A 94 -14.09 10.71 -13.83
CA SER A 94 -13.69 12.09 -14.15
C SER A 94 -12.70 12.66 -13.14
N ASN A 95 -12.52 12.00 -12.00
CA ASN A 95 -11.62 12.45 -10.94
C ASN A 95 -10.15 12.19 -11.30
N PHE A 96 -9.37 13.26 -11.37
CA PHE A 96 -7.96 13.22 -11.74
C PHE A 96 -7.09 12.38 -10.77
N TYR A 97 -7.36 12.45 -9.47
CA TYR A 97 -6.58 11.73 -8.46
C TYR A 97 -6.69 10.22 -8.58
N ILE A 98 -7.83 9.71 -9.02
CA ILE A 98 -8.02 8.27 -9.25
C ILE A 98 -7.04 7.76 -10.31
N TRP A 99 -6.86 8.52 -11.40
CA TRP A 99 -5.91 8.13 -12.46
C TRP A 99 -4.45 8.18 -12.00
N ILE A 100 -4.09 9.14 -11.14
CA ILE A 100 -2.74 9.20 -10.56
C ILE A 100 -2.47 7.96 -9.68
N ILE A 101 -3.41 7.59 -8.83
CA ILE A 101 -3.26 6.41 -7.96
C ILE A 101 -3.20 5.13 -8.81
N LEU A 102 -4.06 5.00 -9.81
CA LEU A 102 -4.03 3.85 -10.72
C LEU A 102 -2.73 3.79 -11.54
N LEU A 103 -2.20 4.93 -12.00
CA LEU A 103 -0.91 5.00 -12.68
C LEU A 103 0.22 4.43 -11.80
N ILE A 104 0.29 4.86 -10.54
CA ILE A 104 1.29 4.35 -9.59
C ILE A 104 1.04 2.87 -9.28
N THR A 105 -0.20 2.47 -9.00
CA THR A 105 -0.54 1.08 -8.68
C THR A 105 -0.16 0.14 -9.82
N ILE A 106 -0.57 0.46 -11.03
CA ILE A 106 -0.30 -0.39 -12.21
C ILE A 106 1.19 -0.33 -12.58
N GLY A 107 1.77 0.88 -12.60
CA GLY A 107 3.17 1.06 -12.99
C GLY A 107 4.14 0.33 -12.04
N TYR A 108 3.94 0.45 -10.74
CA TYR A 108 4.74 -0.29 -9.75
C TYR A 108 4.44 -1.80 -9.78
N GLY A 109 3.20 -2.17 -10.09
CA GLY A 109 2.81 -3.56 -10.34
C GLY A 109 3.57 -4.18 -11.51
N VAL A 110 3.74 -3.44 -12.61
CA VAL A 110 4.55 -3.87 -13.77
C VAL A 110 6.02 -4.03 -13.37
N ILE A 111 6.59 -3.09 -12.60
CA ILE A 111 7.98 -3.21 -12.12
C ILE A 111 8.13 -4.49 -11.27
N GLY A 112 7.25 -4.71 -10.30
CA GLY A 112 7.26 -5.91 -9.46
C GLY A 112 7.04 -7.19 -10.26
N PHE A 113 6.13 -7.17 -11.23
CA PHE A 113 5.89 -8.30 -12.10
C PHE A 113 7.13 -8.67 -12.92
N ILE A 114 7.84 -7.69 -13.48
CA ILE A 114 9.09 -7.95 -14.23
C ILE A 114 10.15 -8.54 -13.30
N ASP A 115 10.29 -8.02 -12.08
CA ASP A 115 11.24 -8.54 -11.10
C ASP A 115 10.95 -10.00 -10.73
N ASP A 116 9.74 -10.28 -10.29
CA ASP A 116 9.28 -11.63 -9.95
C ASP A 116 9.39 -12.60 -11.14
N TYR A 117 9.01 -12.16 -12.36
CA TYR A 117 9.11 -12.96 -13.55
C TYR A 117 10.55 -13.34 -13.89
N LEU A 118 11.49 -12.41 -13.77
CA LEU A 118 12.91 -12.67 -13.99
C LEU A 118 13.47 -13.65 -12.95
N MET A 119 13.06 -13.52 -11.69
CA MET A 119 13.50 -14.39 -10.60
C MET A 119 12.91 -15.80 -10.73
N GLN A 120 11.60 -15.91 -10.89
CA GLN A 120 10.89 -17.17 -10.76
C GLN A 120 10.82 -17.97 -12.07
N VAL A 121 10.54 -17.30 -13.19
CA VAL A 121 10.36 -17.96 -14.50
C VAL A 121 11.70 -18.09 -15.23
N LYS A 122 12.51 -17.03 -15.27
CA LYS A 122 13.83 -17.07 -15.91
C LYS A 122 14.94 -17.56 -14.98
N LYS A 123 14.62 -17.90 -13.73
CA LYS A 123 15.56 -18.42 -12.71
C LYS A 123 16.83 -17.56 -12.56
N ARG A 124 16.70 -16.25 -12.76
CA ARG A 124 17.77 -15.30 -12.51
C ARG A 124 17.81 -14.95 -11.03
N SER A 125 18.81 -15.42 -10.31
CA SER A 125 18.94 -15.26 -8.84
C SER A 125 18.86 -13.81 -8.32
N LYS A 126 19.13 -12.81 -9.16
CA LYS A 126 19.11 -11.38 -8.80
C LYS A 126 17.93 -10.60 -9.33
N GLY A 127 17.00 -11.21 -10.12
CA GLY A 127 15.88 -10.49 -10.73
C GLY A 127 16.32 -9.24 -11.51
N LEU A 128 15.60 -8.12 -11.32
CA LEU A 128 16.04 -6.79 -11.70
C LEU A 128 17.18 -6.32 -10.80
N SER A 129 18.18 -5.62 -11.35
CA SER A 129 19.18 -4.98 -10.50
C SER A 129 18.49 -3.94 -9.61
N GLY A 130 18.89 -3.84 -8.33
CA GLY A 130 18.27 -2.89 -7.40
C GLY A 130 18.33 -1.44 -7.89
N ARG A 131 19.37 -1.06 -8.66
CA ARG A 131 19.49 0.26 -9.29
C ARG A 131 18.40 0.50 -10.36
N ASN A 132 18.18 -0.47 -11.24
CA ASN A 132 17.18 -0.35 -12.30
C ASN A 132 15.77 -0.34 -11.71
N LYS A 133 15.50 -1.18 -10.71
CA LYS A 133 14.24 -1.21 -9.98
C LYS A 133 13.95 0.16 -9.34
N LEU A 134 14.91 0.70 -8.61
CA LEU A 134 14.78 2.02 -7.99
C LEU A 134 14.61 3.14 -9.03
N LEU A 135 15.38 3.12 -10.12
CA LEU A 135 15.28 4.11 -11.20
C LEU A 135 13.88 4.14 -11.82
N MET A 136 13.31 2.97 -12.14
CA MET A 136 11.95 2.88 -12.70
C MET A 136 10.90 3.40 -11.71
N GLN A 137 11.02 3.08 -10.42
CA GLN A 137 10.15 3.61 -9.36
C GLN A 137 10.24 5.14 -9.28
N VAL A 138 11.45 5.69 -9.28
CA VAL A 138 11.70 7.15 -9.21
C VAL A 138 11.11 7.86 -10.43
N ILE A 139 11.30 7.34 -11.64
CA ILE A 139 10.74 7.93 -12.86
C ILE A 139 9.20 8.02 -12.79
N LEU A 140 8.53 6.93 -12.39
CA LEU A 140 7.07 6.93 -12.25
C LEU A 140 6.59 7.87 -11.14
N ALA A 141 7.29 7.93 -10.00
CA ALA A 141 6.95 8.81 -8.89
C ALA A 141 7.15 10.29 -9.24
N ILE A 142 8.24 10.63 -9.96
CA ILE A 142 8.45 12.00 -10.51
C ILE A 142 7.31 12.34 -11.49
N GLY A 143 6.95 11.42 -12.39
CA GLY A 143 5.84 11.61 -13.31
C GLY A 143 4.53 11.95 -12.58
N ALA A 144 4.19 11.18 -11.55
CA ALA A 144 3.03 11.46 -10.71
C ALA A 144 3.14 12.80 -9.97
N GLY A 145 4.32 13.14 -9.43
CA GLY A 145 4.59 14.42 -8.79
C GLY A 145 4.42 15.62 -9.73
N VAL A 146 4.92 15.50 -10.96
CA VAL A 146 4.74 16.54 -12.02
C VAL A 146 3.27 16.68 -12.38
N LEU A 147 2.54 15.60 -12.58
CA LEU A 147 1.12 15.63 -12.89
C LEU A 147 0.31 16.29 -11.75
N LEU A 148 0.60 15.97 -10.49
CA LEU A 148 -0.02 16.62 -9.34
C LEU A 148 0.32 18.10 -9.26
N PHE A 149 1.60 18.45 -9.45
CA PHE A 149 2.06 19.86 -9.45
C PHE A 149 1.39 20.70 -10.54
N SER A 150 1.17 20.11 -11.72
CA SER A 150 0.55 20.79 -12.86
C SER A 150 -0.98 20.91 -12.73
N TYR A 151 -1.58 20.20 -11.77
CA TYR A 151 -3.02 20.24 -11.56
C TYR A 151 -3.41 21.47 -10.74
N SER A 152 -4.14 22.41 -11.34
CA SER A 152 -4.49 23.72 -10.76
C SER A 152 -5.24 23.67 -9.42
N GLY A 153 -5.87 22.54 -9.10
CA GLY A 153 -6.59 22.33 -7.83
C GLY A 153 -5.74 21.71 -6.72
N PHE A 154 -4.44 21.46 -6.96
CA PHE A 154 -3.57 20.80 -6.01
C PHE A 154 -2.61 21.80 -5.33
N SER A 155 -2.59 21.80 -4.00
CA SER A 155 -1.67 22.64 -3.21
C SER A 155 -0.32 21.95 -3.03
N THR A 156 0.78 22.69 -3.08
CA THR A 156 2.15 22.23 -2.81
C THR A 156 2.60 22.45 -1.37
N SER A 157 1.66 22.81 -0.48
CA SER A 157 1.92 22.93 0.96
C SER A 157 2.00 21.57 1.65
N ILE A 158 2.91 21.45 2.60
CA ILE A 158 3.05 20.25 3.46
C ILE A 158 2.28 20.48 4.76
N THR A 159 1.48 19.49 5.18
CA THR A 159 0.80 19.53 6.46
C THR A 159 1.69 18.93 7.56
N ILE A 160 2.02 19.73 8.57
CA ILE A 160 2.80 19.25 9.74
C ILE A 160 1.82 18.84 10.83
N PRO A 161 1.81 17.54 11.24
CA PRO A 161 0.96 17.07 12.34
C PRO A 161 1.19 17.91 13.61
N PHE A 162 0.13 18.14 14.39
CA PHE A 162 0.13 18.90 15.62
C PHE A 162 0.32 20.43 15.48
N PHE A 163 0.71 20.95 14.32
CA PHE A 163 0.95 22.40 14.11
C PHE A 163 -0.02 22.96 13.07
N LYS A 164 -1.18 23.45 13.52
CA LYS A 164 -2.28 23.95 12.66
C LYS A 164 -1.89 25.08 11.71
N LYS A 165 -0.98 25.96 12.16
CA LYS A 165 -0.60 27.18 11.42
C LYS A 165 0.63 27.02 10.56
N ILE A 166 1.31 25.89 10.63
CA ILE A 166 2.56 25.66 9.92
C ILE A 166 2.28 24.70 8.75
N SER A 167 2.09 25.28 7.57
CA SER A 167 1.93 24.55 6.33
C SER A 167 2.80 25.19 5.24
N PRO A 168 4.15 24.96 5.27
CA PRO A 168 5.05 25.55 4.32
C PRO A 168 4.73 25.09 2.90
N ASP A 169 4.67 26.06 1.98
CA ASP A 169 4.59 25.78 0.56
C ASP A 169 6.01 25.62 0.01
N ILE A 170 6.32 24.44 -0.51
CA ILE A 170 7.64 24.13 -1.06
C ILE A 170 7.69 24.20 -2.59
N GLY A 171 6.58 24.63 -3.22
CA GLY A 171 6.51 24.82 -4.66
C GLY A 171 6.96 23.57 -5.44
N TRP A 172 7.84 23.75 -6.45
CA TRP A 172 8.37 22.65 -7.25
C TRP A 172 9.15 21.58 -6.45
N GLY A 173 9.66 21.92 -5.27
CA GLY A 173 10.28 20.97 -4.35
C GLY A 173 9.32 19.86 -3.90
N TYR A 174 8.02 20.09 -4.04
CA TYR A 174 6.99 19.10 -3.73
C TYR A 174 7.08 17.85 -4.63
N ILE A 175 7.59 17.98 -5.87
CA ILE A 175 7.81 16.84 -6.78
C ILE A 175 8.81 15.85 -6.17
N PHE A 176 9.93 16.36 -5.62
CA PHE A 176 10.94 15.52 -4.97
C PHE A 176 10.39 14.92 -3.68
N PHE A 177 9.66 15.70 -2.89
CA PHE A 177 9.05 15.21 -1.67
C PHE A 177 8.05 14.08 -1.94
N THR A 178 7.16 14.25 -2.93
CA THR A 178 6.24 13.22 -3.42
C THR A 178 6.99 11.96 -3.83
N THR A 179 8.09 12.12 -4.57
CA THR A 179 8.92 11.00 -5.03
C THR A 179 9.49 10.21 -3.84
N ILE A 180 10.02 10.90 -2.83
CA ILE A 180 10.56 10.26 -1.62
C ILE A 180 9.45 9.49 -0.88
N VAL A 181 8.26 10.08 -0.74
CA VAL A 181 7.13 9.45 -0.05
C VAL A 181 6.69 8.18 -0.79
N ILE A 182 6.46 8.26 -2.10
CA ILE A 182 5.96 7.12 -2.89
C ILE A 182 6.99 6.00 -2.95
N VAL A 183 8.24 6.31 -3.30
CA VAL A 183 9.32 5.32 -3.42
C VAL A 183 9.68 4.73 -2.06
N GLY A 184 9.76 5.58 -1.03
CA GLY A 184 10.06 5.17 0.34
C GLY A 184 9.02 4.19 0.88
N THR A 185 7.72 4.53 0.73
CA THR A 185 6.62 3.67 1.20
C THR A 185 6.57 2.35 0.42
N SER A 186 6.77 2.39 -0.91
CA SER A 186 6.82 1.20 -1.74
C SER A 186 7.87 0.21 -1.26
N ASN A 187 9.10 0.67 -1.05
CA ASN A 187 10.18 -0.20 -0.60
C ASN A 187 10.04 -0.62 0.87
N ALA A 188 9.44 0.22 1.73
CA ALA A 188 9.18 -0.14 3.13
C ALA A 188 8.16 -1.27 3.26
N VAL A 189 7.06 -1.23 2.49
CA VAL A 189 6.09 -2.33 2.42
C VAL A 189 6.73 -3.60 1.87
N ASN A 190 7.54 -3.49 0.81
CA ASN A 190 8.24 -4.63 0.22
C ASN A 190 9.21 -5.28 1.22
N LEU A 191 9.97 -4.50 2.00
CA LEU A 191 10.85 -5.02 3.05
C LEU A 191 10.10 -5.71 4.19
N THR A 192 8.84 -5.36 4.44
CA THR A 192 8.00 -5.95 5.49
C THR A 192 7.38 -7.28 5.04
N ASP A 193 7.32 -7.56 3.75
CA ASP A 193 6.71 -8.78 3.18
C ASP A 193 7.64 -10.01 3.31
N GLY A 194 8.07 -10.31 4.54
CA GLY A 194 8.98 -11.42 4.85
C GLY A 194 8.33 -12.62 5.54
N LEU A 195 7.14 -12.47 6.11
CA LEU A 195 6.39 -13.53 6.81
C LEU A 195 4.94 -13.60 6.32
N ASP A 196 4.30 -14.76 6.51
CA ASP A 196 2.95 -15.05 6.05
C ASP A 196 1.93 -14.07 6.65
N GLY A 197 1.31 -13.23 5.80
CA GLY A 197 0.33 -12.24 6.26
C GLY A 197 0.89 -11.03 7.00
N LEU A 198 2.20 -10.94 7.21
CA LEU A 198 2.82 -9.85 7.98
C LEU A 198 2.61 -8.49 7.33
N ALA A 199 2.84 -8.36 6.03
CA ALA A 199 2.71 -7.08 5.33
C ALA A 199 1.25 -6.72 5.06
N ILE A 200 0.43 -7.68 4.61
CA ILE A 200 -0.94 -7.39 4.18
C ILE A 200 -1.86 -6.97 5.34
N GLY A 201 -1.65 -7.48 6.57
CA GLY A 201 -2.41 -7.06 7.75
C GLY A 201 -2.26 -5.56 8.02
N PRO A 202 -1.05 -5.03 8.23
CA PRO A 202 -0.78 -3.60 8.34
C PRO A 202 -1.24 -2.78 7.13
N VAL A 203 -1.15 -3.31 5.90
CA VAL A 203 -1.70 -2.65 4.70
C VAL A 203 -3.20 -2.41 4.83
N ILE A 204 -3.96 -3.40 5.28
CA ILE A 204 -5.42 -3.27 5.51
C ILE A 204 -5.70 -2.17 6.53
N ILE A 205 -4.94 -2.14 7.63
CA ILE A 205 -5.09 -1.16 8.71
C ILE A 205 -4.77 0.26 8.20
N VAL A 206 -3.68 0.42 7.45
CA VAL A 206 -3.26 1.69 6.85
C VAL A 206 -4.29 2.16 5.81
N ALA A 207 -4.76 1.26 4.93
CA ALA A 207 -5.78 1.58 3.95
C ALA A 207 -7.10 2.02 4.61
N ALA A 208 -7.55 1.34 5.68
CA ALA A 208 -8.72 1.73 6.45
C ALA A 208 -8.54 3.11 7.13
N THR A 209 -7.34 3.42 7.62
CA THR A 209 -7.02 4.72 8.20
C THR A 209 -7.06 5.83 7.15
N TYR A 210 -6.44 5.61 6.00
CA TYR A 210 -6.46 6.58 4.89
C TYR A 210 -7.84 6.70 4.24
N MET A 211 -8.67 5.66 4.30
CA MET A 211 -10.07 5.75 3.91
C MET A 211 -10.81 6.82 4.73
N VAL A 212 -10.56 6.87 6.04
CA VAL A 212 -11.11 7.93 6.92
C VAL A 212 -10.50 9.29 6.57
N PHE A 213 -9.18 9.38 6.41
CA PHE A 213 -8.52 10.66 6.10
C PHE A 213 -8.97 11.23 4.75
N ALA A 214 -9.08 10.40 3.71
CA ALA A 214 -9.56 10.82 2.40
C ALA A 214 -11.01 11.32 2.44
N TYR A 215 -11.88 10.62 3.17
CA TYR A 215 -13.27 11.02 3.35
C TYR A 215 -13.37 12.39 4.05
N VAL A 216 -12.63 12.57 5.13
CA VAL A 216 -12.63 13.79 5.93
C VAL A 216 -12.01 14.97 5.16
N ALA A 217 -10.86 14.76 4.50
CA ALA A 217 -10.20 15.79 3.68
C ALA A 217 -11.03 16.20 2.45
N GLY A 218 -11.81 15.24 1.91
CA GLY A 218 -12.71 15.49 0.77
C GLY A 218 -14.04 16.15 1.11
N HIS A 219 -14.37 16.32 2.41
CA HIS A 219 -15.65 16.88 2.84
C HIS A 219 -15.47 18.26 3.50
N ILE A 220 -15.83 19.34 2.80
CA ILE A 220 -15.53 20.72 3.22
C ILE A 220 -16.00 21.05 4.65
N ARG A 221 -17.20 20.62 5.06
CA ARG A 221 -17.72 20.90 6.42
C ARG A 221 -16.92 20.18 7.50
N ILE A 222 -16.55 18.92 7.25
CA ILE A 222 -15.78 18.11 8.21
C ILE A 222 -14.34 18.62 8.26
N ALA A 223 -13.73 18.90 7.11
CA ALA A 223 -12.38 19.45 7.02
C ALA A 223 -12.27 20.78 7.79
N ASN A 224 -13.23 21.69 7.60
CA ASN A 224 -13.30 22.95 8.34
C ASN A 224 -13.51 22.75 9.85
N TYR A 225 -14.39 21.83 10.26
CA TYR A 225 -14.63 21.52 11.68
C TYR A 225 -13.37 20.95 12.35
N LEU A 226 -12.64 20.09 11.66
CA LEU A 226 -11.39 19.49 12.14
C LEU A 226 -10.18 20.38 11.94
N GLN A 227 -10.33 21.48 11.17
CA GLN A 227 -9.25 22.40 10.81
C GLN A 227 -8.10 21.71 10.07
N ILE A 228 -8.44 20.82 9.15
CA ILE A 228 -7.50 20.16 8.23
C ILE A 228 -7.64 20.73 6.82
N ASN A 229 -6.64 20.50 5.98
CA ASN A 229 -6.67 20.95 4.59
C ASN A 229 -7.81 20.25 3.83
N TYR A 230 -8.74 21.04 3.29
CA TYR A 230 -9.74 20.55 2.35
C TYR A 230 -9.09 20.32 0.98
N VAL A 231 -9.28 19.15 0.41
CA VAL A 231 -8.81 18.80 -0.93
C VAL A 231 -10.02 18.38 -1.77
N SER A 232 -10.39 19.25 -2.70
CA SER A 232 -11.53 19.00 -3.60
C SER A 232 -11.31 17.71 -4.40
N GLY A 233 -12.32 16.83 -4.44
CA GLY A 233 -12.23 15.55 -5.14
C GLY A 233 -11.52 14.42 -4.37
N CYS A 234 -10.86 14.71 -3.25
CA CYS A 234 -10.15 13.72 -2.44
C CYS A 234 -11.10 12.62 -1.89
N GLY A 235 -12.38 12.92 -1.71
CA GLY A 235 -13.38 11.96 -1.25
C GLY A 235 -13.47 10.69 -2.10
N GLU A 236 -13.21 10.75 -3.39
CA GLU A 236 -13.20 9.56 -4.27
C GLU A 236 -12.09 8.56 -3.92
N ILE A 237 -10.99 9.03 -3.32
CA ILE A 237 -9.88 8.17 -2.86
C ILE A 237 -10.35 7.22 -1.75
N THR A 238 -11.37 7.61 -0.98
CA THR A 238 -12.00 6.73 0.02
C THR A 238 -12.42 5.39 -0.59
N ILE A 239 -12.94 5.43 -1.82
CA ILE A 239 -13.40 4.24 -2.56
C ILE A 239 -12.21 3.35 -2.95
N PHE A 240 -11.11 3.96 -3.41
CA PHE A 240 -9.87 3.23 -3.69
C PHE A 240 -9.29 2.58 -2.43
N CYS A 241 -9.24 3.32 -1.32
CA CYS A 241 -8.76 2.76 -0.03
C CYS A 241 -9.66 1.62 0.45
N GLY A 242 -10.98 1.73 0.25
CA GLY A 242 -11.94 0.66 0.53
C GLY A 242 -11.67 -0.58 -0.35
N ALA A 243 -11.45 -0.38 -1.65
CA ALA A 243 -11.10 -1.47 -2.56
C ALA A 243 -9.78 -2.15 -2.16
N LEU A 244 -8.76 -1.37 -1.76
CA LEU A 244 -7.48 -1.89 -1.29
C LEU A 244 -7.64 -2.70 0.01
N ALA A 245 -8.41 -2.20 0.97
CA ALA A 245 -8.70 -2.93 2.20
C ALA A 245 -9.47 -4.23 1.93
N GLY A 246 -10.48 -4.19 1.06
CA GLY A 246 -11.26 -5.37 0.65
C GLY A 246 -10.42 -6.41 -0.08
N ALA A 247 -9.60 -6.00 -1.04
CA ALA A 247 -8.66 -6.90 -1.73
C ALA A 247 -7.64 -7.49 -0.76
N GLY A 248 -7.12 -6.66 0.17
CA GLY A 248 -6.21 -7.11 1.21
C GLY A 248 -6.83 -8.20 2.10
N LEU A 249 -8.07 -8.01 2.56
CA LEU A 249 -8.81 -9.02 3.33
C LEU A 249 -9.02 -10.32 2.54
N GLY A 250 -9.44 -10.19 1.28
CA GLY A 250 -9.64 -11.36 0.41
C GLY A 250 -8.34 -12.11 0.11
N PHE A 251 -7.21 -11.40 -0.04
CA PHE A 251 -5.91 -12.04 -0.20
C PHE A 251 -5.39 -12.65 1.10
N LEU A 252 -5.60 -11.99 2.25
CA LEU A 252 -5.20 -12.49 3.56
C LEU A 252 -5.82 -13.86 3.87
N TRP A 253 -7.01 -14.14 3.36
CA TRP A 253 -7.64 -15.47 3.51
C TRP A 253 -6.73 -16.61 3.05
N PHE A 254 -5.93 -16.39 2.01
CA PHE A 254 -4.99 -17.38 1.45
C PHE A 254 -3.55 -17.17 1.92
N ASN A 255 -3.21 -15.96 2.38
CA ASN A 255 -1.85 -15.60 2.78
C ASN A 255 -1.62 -15.69 4.29
N THR A 256 -2.67 -15.98 5.10
CA THR A 256 -2.52 -16.21 6.54
C THR A 256 -1.68 -17.46 6.81
N TYR A 257 -0.96 -17.47 7.93
CA TYR A 257 -0.09 -18.58 8.32
C TYR A 257 -0.87 -19.89 8.57
N PRO A 258 -0.46 -21.05 7.99
CA PRO A 258 0.55 -21.21 6.94
C PRO A 258 0.02 -20.78 5.56
N ALA A 259 0.77 -19.92 4.86
CA ALA A 259 0.31 -19.32 3.62
C ALA A 259 0.20 -20.32 2.46
N GLN A 260 -0.89 -20.20 1.70
CA GLN A 260 -1.11 -20.93 0.45
C GLN A 260 -0.53 -20.20 -0.77
N ILE A 261 -0.25 -18.90 -0.64
CA ILE A 261 0.30 -18.05 -1.69
C ILE A 261 1.06 -16.88 -1.07
N PHE A 262 2.18 -16.49 -1.68
CA PHE A 262 2.93 -15.29 -1.31
C PHE A 262 2.61 -14.13 -2.23
N MET A 263 2.70 -12.90 -1.68
CA MET A 263 2.35 -11.69 -2.41
C MET A 263 3.36 -11.39 -3.52
N GLY A 264 4.66 -11.44 -3.20
CA GLY A 264 5.75 -11.10 -4.11
C GLY A 264 5.88 -9.58 -4.36
N ASP A 265 6.90 -9.22 -5.12
CA ASP A 265 7.18 -7.83 -5.48
C ASP A 265 6.07 -7.22 -6.34
N VAL A 266 5.41 -8.04 -7.15
CA VAL A 266 4.23 -7.64 -7.94
C VAL A 266 3.08 -7.12 -7.08
N GLY A 267 3.01 -7.49 -5.79
CA GLY A 267 2.00 -7.01 -4.85
C GLY A 267 2.52 -5.93 -3.91
N SER A 268 3.63 -6.20 -3.25
CA SER A 268 4.15 -5.33 -2.19
C SER A 268 4.58 -3.94 -2.69
N LEU A 269 5.23 -3.86 -3.84
CA LEU A 269 5.66 -2.58 -4.41
C LEU A 269 4.50 -1.66 -4.79
N PRO A 270 3.49 -2.12 -5.57
CA PRO A 270 2.38 -1.26 -5.95
C PRO A 270 1.48 -0.87 -4.78
N ILE A 271 1.28 -1.76 -3.80
CA ILE A 271 0.50 -1.44 -2.61
C ILE A 271 1.18 -0.31 -1.81
N GLY A 272 2.48 -0.43 -1.57
CA GLY A 272 3.23 0.60 -0.89
C GLY A 272 3.27 1.91 -1.67
N GLY A 273 3.47 1.86 -3.00
CA GLY A 273 3.42 3.02 -3.88
C GLY A 273 2.05 3.72 -3.88
N ALA A 274 0.97 2.93 -3.93
CA ALA A 274 -0.40 3.44 -3.85
C ALA A 274 -0.69 4.12 -2.51
N ILE A 275 -0.29 3.52 -1.38
CA ILE A 275 -0.41 4.14 -0.05
C ILE A 275 0.35 5.46 0.01
N GLY A 276 1.58 5.51 -0.54
CA GLY A 276 2.35 6.76 -0.64
C GLY A 276 1.64 7.82 -1.47
N ALA A 277 1.07 7.46 -2.62
CA ALA A 277 0.29 8.37 -3.46
C ALA A 277 -0.98 8.87 -2.75
N VAL A 278 -1.69 7.99 -2.06
CA VAL A 278 -2.86 8.36 -1.23
C VAL A 278 -2.45 9.36 -0.15
N ALA A 279 -1.33 9.14 0.55
CA ALA A 279 -0.85 10.05 1.59
C ALA A 279 -0.54 11.45 1.03
N VAL A 280 0.09 11.53 -0.15
CA VAL A 280 0.39 12.78 -0.86
C VAL A 280 -0.90 13.51 -1.23
N ILE A 281 -1.87 12.83 -1.83
CA ILE A 281 -3.11 13.47 -2.30
C ILE A 281 -3.98 13.91 -1.14
N THR A 282 -4.03 13.14 -0.05
CA THR A 282 -4.78 13.49 1.17
C THR A 282 -4.10 14.54 2.03
N LYS A 283 -2.89 15.00 1.66
CA LYS A 283 -2.08 15.93 2.46
C LYS A 283 -1.74 15.43 3.87
N GLN A 284 -1.52 14.10 3.97
CA GLN A 284 -1.15 13.43 5.22
C GLN A 284 0.19 12.69 5.08
N GLU A 285 1.15 13.29 4.35
CA GLU A 285 2.42 12.67 3.99
C GLU A 285 3.28 12.40 5.22
N ILE A 286 3.43 13.40 6.10
CA ILE A 286 4.22 13.25 7.33
C ILE A 286 3.52 12.30 8.30
N LEU A 287 2.18 12.34 8.35
CA LEU A 287 1.42 11.45 9.20
C LEU A 287 1.56 9.97 8.76
N LEU A 288 1.91 9.71 7.49
CA LEU A 288 2.21 8.36 7.01
C LEU A 288 3.34 7.70 7.80
N VAL A 289 4.31 8.46 8.30
CA VAL A 289 5.38 7.94 9.16
C VAL A 289 4.81 7.31 10.44
N LEU A 290 3.70 7.83 10.95
CA LEU A 290 3.02 7.28 12.12
C LEU A 290 2.02 6.18 11.73
N VAL A 291 1.15 6.42 10.75
CA VAL A 291 0.14 5.46 10.27
C VAL A 291 0.81 4.17 9.77
N GLY A 292 1.85 4.33 8.95
CA GLY A 292 2.69 3.27 8.41
C GLY A 292 3.91 2.94 9.26
N GLY A 293 3.90 3.30 10.56
CA GLY A 293 5.07 3.27 11.42
C GLY A 293 5.73 1.88 11.51
N LEU A 294 4.95 0.81 11.36
CA LEU A 294 5.52 -0.53 11.28
C LEU A 294 6.44 -0.67 10.06
N PHE A 295 6.00 -0.25 8.89
CA PHE A 295 6.81 -0.28 7.66
C PHE A 295 8.06 0.58 7.81
N VAL A 296 7.91 1.75 8.45
CA VAL A 296 9.03 2.67 8.72
C VAL A 296 10.06 2.01 9.64
N ILE A 297 9.62 1.38 10.74
CA ILE A 297 10.51 0.70 11.69
C ILE A 297 11.25 -0.47 11.01
N GLU A 298 10.56 -1.26 10.20
CA GLU A 298 11.15 -2.36 9.43
C GLU A 298 12.23 -1.83 8.45
N ALA A 299 11.91 -0.80 7.67
CA ALA A 299 12.86 -0.19 6.74
C ALA A 299 14.06 0.46 7.46
N LEU A 300 13.82 1.21 8.54
CA LEU A 300 14.89 1.82 9.33
C LEU A 300 15.81 0.77 9.96
N SER A 301 15.27 -0.37 10.39
CA SER A 301 16.08 -1.46 10.93
C SER A 301 17.11 -1.98 9.93
N VAL A 302 16.71 -2.05 8.65
CA VAL A 302 17.62 -2.45 7.56
C VAL A 302 18.66 -1.37 7.31
N ILE A 303 18.24 -0.10 7.23
CA ILE A 303 19.16 1.03 7.00
C ILE A 303 20.22 1.10 8.10
N PHE A 304 19.79 1.05 9.38
CA PHE A 304 20.70 1.08 10.52
C PHE A 304 21.62 -0.15 10.57
N GLN A 305 21.08 -1.34 10.32
CA GLN A 305 21.88 -2.56 10.28
C GLN A 305 22.97 -2.49 9.22
N VAL A 306 22.61 -2.11 7.98
CA VAL A 306 23.57 -2.03 6.87
C VAL A 306 24.59 -0.91 7.09
N GLY A 307 24.13 0.25 7.56
CA GLY A 307 25.02 1.38 7.88
C GLY A 307 26.03 1.00 8.96
N PHE A 308 25.56 0.49 10.09
CA PHE A 308 26.42 0.09 11.20
C PHE A 308 27.40 -1.04 10.83
N PHE A 309 26.92 -2.04 10.08
CA PHE A 309 27.74 -3.15 9.60
C PHE A 309 28.93 -2.66 8.75
N LYS A 310 28.69 -1.70 7.85
CA LYS A 310 29.73 -1.10 7.02
C LYS A 310 30.69 -0.23 7.84
N MET A 311 30.17 0.55 8.79
CA MET A 311 30.99 1.45 9.63
C MET A 311 31.89 0.68 10.65
N THR A 312 31.42 -0.49 11.09
CA THR A 312 32.11 -1.26 12.16
C THR A 312 32.82 -2.52 11.67
N ASN A 313 33.02 -2.65 10.34
CA ASN A 313 33.69 -3.80 9.73
C ASN A 313 33.07 -5.15 10.13
N GLY A 314 31.73 -5.25 10.12
CA GLY A 314 31.02 -6.52 10.26
C GLY A 314 30.26 -6.73 11.57
N ARG A 315 30.19 -5.75 12.48
CA ARG A 315 29.36 -5.85 13.68
C ARG A 315 27.88 -5.62 13.33
N ARG A 316 27.00 -6.31 14.04
CA ARG A 316 25.54 -6.23 13.83
C ARG A 316 24.85 -5.62 15.04
N ILE A 317 23.86 -4.73 14.79
CA ILE A 317 22.96 -4.19 15.84
C ILE A 317 21.90 -5.25 16.18
N PHE A 318 21.25 -5.78 15.16
CA PHE A 318 20.23 -6.80 15.28
C PHE A 318 20.79 -8.17 14.87
N LYS A 319 20.22 -9.27 15.37
CA LYS A 319 20.60 -10.62 14.92
C LYS A 319 20.44 -10.76 13.41
N MET A 320 19.35 -10.18 12.88
CA MET A 320 19.04 -10.06 11.45
C MET A 320 18.13 -8.85 11.25
N ALA A 321 18.16 -8.19 10.11
CA ALA A 321 17.22 -7.18 9.65
C ALA A 321 16.54 -7.68 8.37
N PRO A 322 15.24 -7.35 8.16
CA PRO A 322 14.35 -6.52 8.99
C PRO A 322 14.02 -7.10 10.38
N LEU A 323 13.34 -6.31 11.23
CA LEU A 323 13.13 -6.65 12.65
C LEU A 323 12.32 -7.94 12.87
N HIS A 324 11.39 -8.29 12.00
CA HIS A 324 10.63 -9.54 12.13
C HIS A 324 11.56 -10.74 12.20
N HIS A 325 12.62 -10.81 11.39
CA HIS A 325 13.62 -11.89 11.45
C HIS A 325 14.44 -11.85 12.75
N HIS A 326 14.68 -10.68 13.33
CA HIS A 326 15.34 -10.58 14.62
C HIS A 326 14.55 -11.29 15.72
N PHE A 327 13.21 -11.13 15.71
CA PHE A 327 12.34 -11.78 16.69
C PHE A 327 12.21 -13.29 16.45
N GLU A 328 12.18 -13.75 15.18
CA GLU A 328 12.25 -15.17 14.86
C GLU A 328 13.54 -15.82 15.41
N LEU A 329 14.69 -15.17 15.18
CA LEU A 329 16.00 -15.63 15.70
C LEU A 329 16.14 -15.48 17.21
N LYS A 330 15.21 -14.78 17.89
CA LYS A 330 15.04 -14.81 19.34
C LYS A 330 14.15 -15.95 19.84
N GLY A 331 13.60 -16.76 18.91
CA GLY A 331 12.77 -17.93 19.25
C GLY A 331 11.27 -17.62 19.35
N TRP A 332 10.79 -16.46 18.83
CA TRP A 332 9.36 -16.22 18.74
C TRP A 332 8.77 -17.01 17.58
N ALA A 333 7.64 -17.67 17.83
CA ALA A 333 6.88 -18.32 16.77
C ALA A 333 6.36 -17.28 15.76
N GLU A 334 6.39 -17.60 14.47
CA GLU A 334 5.98 -16.72 13.39
C GLU A 334 4.58 -16.09 13.59
N PRO A 335 3.51 -16.84 13.93
CA PRO A 335 2.20 -16.25 14.18
C PRO A 335 2.20 -15.23 15.32
N LYS A 336 3.08 -15.42 16.32
CA LYS A 336 3.21 -14.49 17.45
C LYS A 336 3.82 -13.17 17.02
N VAL A 337 4.81 -13.19 16.11
CA VAL A 337 5.40 -11.98 15.52
C VAL A 337 4.33 -11.23 14.72
N ILE A 338 3.64 -11.94 13.82
CA ILE A 338 2.62 -11.39 12.92
C ILE A 338 1.53 -10.66 13.72
N VAL A 339 0.89 -11.35 14.67
CA VAL A 339 -0.23 -10.77 15.45
C VAL A 339 0.22 -9.58 16.27
N ARG A 340 1.41 -9.62 16.90
CA ARG A 340 1.94 -8.50 17.67
C ARG A 340 2.21 -7.27 16.78
N PHE A 341 2.71 -7.47 15.57
CA PHE A 341 2.96 -6.41 14.62
C PHE A 341 1.65 -5.80 14.11
N TRP A 342 0.60 -6.59 13.91
CA TRP A 342 -0.74 -6.08 13.60
C TRP A 342 -1.29 -5.22 14.75
N ILE A 343 -1.13 -5.67 16.00
CA ILE A 343 -1.56 -4.89 17.17
C ILE A 343 -0.82 -3.54 17.23
N ILE A 344 0.50 -3.54 16.99
CA ILE A 344 1.28 -2.29 16.92
C ILE A 344 0.75 -1.40 15.80
N SER A 345 0.45 -1.93 14.62
CA SER A 345 -0.12 -1.15 13.50
C SER A 345 -1.47 -0.56 13.85
N ILE A 346 -2.35 -1.30 14.55
CA ILE A 346 -3.64 -0.79 15.03
C ILE A 346 -3.42 0.36 16.04
N MET A 347 -2.50 0.20 16.99
CA MET A 347 -2.18 1.26 17.96
C MET A 347 -1.69 2.54 17.26
N LEU A 348 -0.80 2.40 16.29
CA LEU A 348 -0.28 3.54 15.50
C LEU A 348 -1.38 4.20 14.66
N ALA A 349 -2.29 3.42 14.08
CA ALA A 349 -3.44 3.92 13.34
C ALA A 349 -4.39 4.73 14.25
N LEU A 350 -4.71 4.21 15.44
CA LEU A 350 -5.55 4.92 16.43
C LEU A 350 -4.89 6.20 16.89
N LEU A 351 -3.59 6.18 17.19
CA LEU A 351 -2.81 7.39 17.52
C LEU A 351 -2.86 8.41 16.38
N SER A 352 -2.73 7.95 15.13
CA SER A 352 -2.80 8.83 13.96
C SER A 352 -4.18 9.45 13.78
N MET A 353 -5.25 8.68 13.97
CA MET A 353 -6.61 9.20 13.92
C MET A 353 -6.90 10.22 15.03
N SER A 354 -6.30 10.07 16.21
CA SER A 354 -6.44 11.05 17.29
C SER A 354 -5.89 12.43 16.91
N THR A 355 -4.89 12.49 16.02
CA THR A 355 -4.32 13.76 15.55
C THR A 355 -5.30 14.61 14.75
N LEU A 356 -6.37 14.04 14.19
CA LEU A 356 -7.39 14.78 13.43
C LEU A 356 -8.03 15.90 14.28
N LYS A 357 -8.15 15.71 15.59
CA LYS A 357 -8.76 16.70 16.48
C LYS A 357 -7.72 17.49 17.28
N LEU A 358 -6.50 16.98 17.42
CA LEU A 358 -5.42 17.63 18.19
C LEU A 358 -4.69 18.72 17.42
N ARG A 359 -5.12 19.04 16.22
CA ARG A 359 -4.56 20.10 15.37
C ARG A 359 -5.08 21.47 15.74
#